data_8980db96aad97dcc7eceff16ff0eca5c
#
_entry.id   8980db96aad97dcc7eceff16ff0eca5c
#
_cell.length_a   1.000
_cell.length_b   1.000
_cell.length_c   1.000
_cell.angle_alpha   90.00
_cell.angle_beta   90.00
_cell.angle_gamma   90.00
#
_symmetry.space_group_name_H-M   'P 1'
#
loop_
_entity.id
_entity.type
_entity.pdbx_description
1 polymer ?
#
loop_
_entity_poly.entity_id
_entity_poly.type
_entity_poly.pdbx_seq_one_letter_code
_entity_poly.pdbx_strand_id
1 'polypeptide(L)'
;MYQIVKNENSEVEIKITISHEEWEAYVEQAYQENKGKFSIQGFRKGSAPRKIIEKNYGESVFYDDALDIAFSDEYGKFLAENTGLEIIDQPTLTVDKFDKEQVVLTAKAPLLPEVTLGEYKNLKIEKYTEELDEAKIDKELNQARERGARFVEAGEGTEAKLGDFATIDFTGFVDGKEFEGGKAEDYRLELGSHSFIDTFEDQIVGMKVGETRDINVTFPEDYPAEELKAKPAVFKIALKKIENKELPELNDEFASNVSEFETLEEYKADLRKHMQESINARVQRENENRIINKIVENASVEIPEVLIERQLDMFIRDFEMRLGYQGLKLDDYYKYANTTMEALRDSYKPQAQNAVKTRLTLEKLMAQEGIIVTDEDLVARLASDAEKYKKSLEDYKKTINDRHLAYIKNDMLMDKVIDFLTKNNTIA
;
A
#
# COMPACT_ATOMS: atom_id res chain seq x y z
N MET A 1 41.32 16.82 -10.62
CA MET A 1 40.68 18.18 -10.75
C MET A 1 39.26 17.98 -11.29
N TYR A 2 38.25 18.59 -10.62
CA TYR A 2 36.86 18.50 -11.08
C TYR A 2 36.37 19.80 -11.74
N GLN A 3 35.33 19.67 -12.57
CA GLN A 3 34.64 20.78 -13.22
C GLN A 3 33.13 20.50 -13.22
N ILE A 4 32.31 21.46 -12.77
CA ILE A 4 30.85 21.38 -12.91
C ILE A 4 30.51 21.66 -14.38
N VAL A 5 29.92 20.68 -15.06
CA VAL A 5 29.53 20.79 -16.47
C VAL A 5 28.11 21.29 -16.60
N LYS A 6 27.22 20.81 -15.72
CA LYS A 6 25.80 21.10 -15.73
C LYS A 6 25.24 21.15 -14.30
N ASN A 7 24.34 22.07 -14.05
CA ASN A 7 23.59 22.14 -12.80
C ASN A 7 22.18 22.61 -13.16
N GLU A 8 21.34 21.67 -13.61
CA GLU A 8 19.96 21.92 -14.01
C GLU A 8 19.15 20.64 -13.87
N ASN A 9 17.83 20.74 -13.96
CA ASN A 9 16.91 19.62 -13.86
C ASN A 9 17.09 18.80 -12.57
N SER A 10 17.39 19.49 -11.45
CA SER A 10 17.66 18.86 -10.16
C SER A 10 18.77 17.80 -10.22
N GLU A 11 19.76 17.99 -11.08
CA GLU A 11 20.93 17.15 -11.22
C GLU A 11 22.20 18.01 -11.41
N VAL A 12 23.27 17.64 -10.73
CA VAL A 12 24.60 18.21 -10.98
C VAL A 12 25.45 17.18 -11.69
N GLU A 13 26.03 17.58 -12.83
CA GLU A 13 26.98 16.78 -13.60
C GLU A 13 28.39 17.34 -13.39
N ILE A 14 29.28 16.47 -12.92
CA ILE A 14 30.63 16.80 -12.55
C ILE A 14 31.57 15.98 -13.42
N LYS A 15 32.48 16.66 -14.10
CA LYS A 15 33.55 16.01 -14.85
C LYS A 15 34.82 16.03 -14.03
N ILE A 16 35.37 14.87 -13.75
CA ILE A 16 36.62 14.68 -13.00
C ILE A 16 37.68 14.25 -13.99
N THR A 17 38.75 15.03 -14.08
CA THR A 17 39.91 14.71 -14.92
C THR A 17 41.10 14.39 -14.00
N ILE A 18 41.66 13.22 -14.17
CA ILE A 18 42.78 12.68 -13.41
C ILE A 18 43.96 12.52 -14.39
N SER A 19 45.06 13.18 -14.11
CA SER A 19 46.28 13.05 -14.92
C SER A 19 46.89 11.65 -14.77
N HIS A 20 47.74 11.27 -15.70
CA HIS A 20 48.43 9.99 -15.58
C HIS A 20 49.24 9.82 -14.31
N GLU A 21 49.91 10.88 -13.84
CA GLU A 21 50.67 10.86 -12.58
C GLU A 21 49.79 10.64 -11.38
N GLU A 22 48.67 11.33 -11.29
CA GLU A 22 47.66 11.15 -10.20
C GLU A 22 47.05 9.74 -10.27
N TRP A 23 46.75 9.25 -11.51
CA TRP A 23 46.21 7.91 -11.69
C TRP A 23 47.15 6.83 -11.17
N GLU A 24 48.46 6.92 -11.52
CA GLU A 24 49.44 5.96 -11.02
C GLU A 24 49.58 5.99 -9.50
N ALA A 25 49.39 7.15 -8.86
CA ALA A 25 49.37 7.24 -7.40
C ALA A 25 48.16 6.49 -6.81
N TYR A 26 46.95 6.62 -7.42
CA TYR A 26 45.75 5.90 -6.98
C TYR A 26 45.90 4.38 -7.22
N VAL A 27 46.47 3.95 -8.32
CA VAL A 27 46.76 2.53 -8.59
C VAL A 27 47.77 1.97 -7.55
N GLU A 28 48.79 2.75 -7.16
CA GLU A 28 49.72 2.34 -6.11
C GLU A 28 49.02 2.24 -4.74
N GLN A 29 48.11 3.16 -4.44
CA GLN A 29 47.31 3.10 -3.22
C GLN A 29 46.41 1.86 -3.23
N ALA A 30 45.69 1.59 -4.31
CA ALA A 30 44.86 0.39 -4.48
C ALA A 30 45.69 -0.91 -4.29
N TYR A 31 46.90 -0.95 -4.86
CA TYR A 31 47.84 -2.06 -4.61
C TYR A 31 48.15 -2.19 -3.12
N GLN A 32 48.54 -1.11 -2.43
CA GLN A 32 48.91 -1.18 -1.01
C GLN A 32 47.77 -1.70 -0.14
N GLU A 33 46.53 -1.30 -0.41
CA GLU A 33 45.34 -1.71 0.31
C GLU A 33 44.97 -3.18 0.01
N ASN A 34 45.16 -3.62 -1.24
CA ASN A 34 44.64 -4.92 -1.72
C ASN A 34 45.69 -6.00 -1.90
N LYS A 35 47.01 -5.70 -1.83
CA LYS A 35 48.07 -6.71 -2.01
C LYS A 35 47.96 -7.94 -1.12
N GLY A 36 47.30 -7.81 0.03
CA GLY A 36 47.01 -8.91 0.94
C GLY A 36 46.00 -9.94 0.44
N LYS A 37 45.23 -9.59 -0.59
CA LYS A 37 44.24 -10.50 -1.20
C LYS A 37 44.90 -11.49 -2.19
N PHE A 38 46.08 -11.18 -2.71
CA PHE A 38 46.74 -11.94 -3.76
C PHE A 38 47.72 -12.98 -3.22
N SER A 39 47.69 -14.17 -3.81
CA SER A 39 48.63 -15.23 -3.50
C SER A 39 49.47 -15.56 -4.74
N ILE A 40 50.77 -15.29 -4.67
CA ILE A 40 51.72 -15.48 -5.77
C ILE A 40 52.76 -16.54 -5.35
N GLN A 41 53.02 -17.52 -6.21
CA GLN A 41 54.01 -18.55 -5.96
C GLN A 41 55.42 -17.93 -5.79
N GLY A 42 56.10 -18.26 -4.71
CA GLY A 42 57.41 -17.70 -4.38
C GLY A 42 57.38 -16.45 -3.48
N PHE A 43 56.20 -15.92 -3.17
CA PHE A 43 56.06 -14.77 -2.26
C PHE A 43 55.15 -15.12 -1.08
N ARG A 44 55.48 -14.55 0.09
CA ARG A 44 54.57 -14.60 1.22
C ARG A 44 53.32 -13.75 0.87
N LYS A 45 52.14 -14.20 1.32
CA LYS A 45 50.87 -13.47 1.08
C LYS A 45 51.01 -12.00 1.50
N GLY A 46 50.69 -11.08 0.57
CA GLY A 46 50.77 -9.63 0.77
C GLY A 46 52.17 -9.02 0.61
N SER A 47 53.20 -9.78 0.22
CA SER A 47 54.56 -9.28 0.03
C SER A 47 55.02 -9.28 -1.44
N ALA A 48 54.20 -9.71 -2.39
CA ALA A 48 54.50 -9.67 -3.83
C ALA A 48 54.48 -8.21 -4.34
N PRO A 49 55.52 -7.75 -5.06
CA PRO A 49 55.53 -6.41 -5.65
C PRO A 49 54.40 -6.22 -6.66
N ARG A 50 53.89 -4.98 -6.83
CA ARG A 50 52.82 -4.60 -7.75
C ARG A 50 53.01 -5.21 -9.15
N LYS A 51 54.16 -4.99 -9.76
CA LYS A 51 54.47 -5.50 -11.12
C LYS A 51 54.37 -7.03 -11.25
N ILE A 52 54.60 -7.76 -10.19
CA ILE A 52 54.50 -9.23 -10.18
C ILE A 52 53.03 -9.65 -10.10
N ILE A 53 52.21 -8.94 -9.34
CA ILE A 53 50.75 -9.17 -9.30
C ILE A 53 50.12 -8.82 -10.64
N GLU A 54 50.41 -7.66 -11.21
CA GLU A 54 49.96 -7.22 -12.53
C GLU A 54 50.31 -8.19 -13.63
N LYS A 55 51.55 -8.76 -13.61
CA LYS A 55 52.00 -9.76 -14.58
C LYS A 55 51.19 -11.06 -14.51
N ASN A 56 50.70 -11.45 -13.34
CA ASN A 56 49.98 -12.70 -13.12
C ASN A 56 48.45 -12.55 -13.27
N TYR A 57 47.90 -11.41 -12.92
CA TYR A 57 46.44 -11.16 -12.90
C TYR A 57 45.99 -10.16 -13.95
N GLY A 58 46.88 -9.50 -14.66
CA GLY A 58 46.63 -8.46 -15.63
C GLY A 58 46.95 -7.06 -15.12
N GLU A 59 47.33 -6.14 -16.03
CA GLU A 59 47.68 -4.75 -15.66
C GLU A 59 46.53 -4.00 -14.98
N SER A 60 45.29 -4.33 -15.32
CA SER A 60 44.09 -3.66 -14.81
C SER A 60 43.60 -4.20 -13.44
N VAL A 61 44.32 -5.12 -12.85
CA VAL A 61 43.89 -5.82 -11.60
C VAL A 61 43.57 -4.87 -10.41
N PHE A 62 44.12 -3.67 -10.44
CA PHE A 62 43.90 -2.64 -9.40
C PHE A 62 43.06 -1.46 -9.89
N TYR A 63 42.58 -1.47 -11.15
CA TYR A 63 41.96 -0.29 -11.73
C TYR A 63 40.60 0.02 -11.16
N ASP A 64 39.79 -0.98 -10.84
CA ASP A 64 38.49 -0.77 -10.23
C ASP A 64 38.63 -0.16 -8.82
N ASP A 65 39.52 -0.74 -7.98
CA ASP A 65 39.81 -0.19 -6.67
C ASP A 65 40.43 1.23 -6.75
N ALA A 66 41.30 1.48 -7.76
CA ALA A 66 41.89 2.80 -7.99
C ALA A 66 40.87 3.85 -8.46
N LEU A 67 39.89 3.44 -9.28
CA LEU A 67 38.77 4.30 -9.68
C LEU A 67 37.92 4.73 -8.49
N ASP A 68 37.60 3.77 -7.61
CA ASP A 68 36.82 4.05 -6.39
C ASP A 68 37.56 5.01 -5.46
N ILE A 69 38.86 4.81 -5.27
CA ILE A 69 39.70 5.70 -4.45
C ILE A 69 39.76 7.11 -5.07
N ALA A 70 40.07 7.19 -6.35
CA ALA A 70 40.19 8.45 -7.08
C ALA A 70 38.88 9.25 -7.10
N PHE A 71 37.77 8.54 -7.35
CA PHE A 71 36.44 9.15 -7.31
C PHE A 71 36.10 9.67 -5.90
N SER A 72 36.30 8.85 -4.87
CA SER A 72 36.04 9.23 -3.47
C SER A 72 36.80 10.48 -3.04
N ASP A 73 38.08 10.59 -3.43
CA ASP A 73 38.94 11.74 -3.12
C ASP A 73 38.47 13.01 -3.84
N GLU A 74 38.28 12.95 -5.15
CA GLU A 74 37.88 14.12 -5.96
C GLU A 74 36.43 14.52 -5.68
N TYR A 75 35.52 13.58 -5.49
CA TYR A 75 34.14 13.85 -5.12
C TYR A 75 34.05 14.43 -3.71
N GLY A 76 34.88 13.96 -2.78
CA GLY A 76 34.99 14.52 -1.42
C GLY A 76 35.42 15.98 -1.44
N LYS A 77 36.40 16.36 -2.30
CA LYS A 77 36.80 17.76 -2.51
C LYS A 77 35.65 18.62 -3.08
N PHE A 78 34.93 18.06 -4.07
CA PHE A 78 33.76 18.72 -4.64
C PHE A 78 32.71 19.03 -3.58
N LEU A 79 32.36 18.05 -2.74
CA LEU A 79 31.38 18.23 -1.66
C LEU A 79 31.83 19.29 -0.64
N ALA A 80 33.10 19.29 -0.27
CA ALA A 80 33.66 20.26 0.68
C ALA A 80 33.60 21.70 0.16
N GLU A 81 33.78 21.91 -1.15
CA GLU A 81 33.76 23.21 -1.79
C GLU A 81 32.36 23.70 -2.16
N ASN A 82 31.38 22.77 -2.30
CA ASN A 82 30.01 23.06 -2.77
C ASN A 82 28.96 22.72 -1.72
N THR A 83 29.14 23.19 -0.49
CA THR A 83 28.26 22.90 0.66
C THR A 83 26.83 23.42 0.51
N GLY A 84 26.54 24.26 -0.48
CA GLY A 84 25.19 24.74 -0.79
C GLY A 84 24.36 23.81 -1.66
N LEU A 85 24.95 22.72 -2.17
CA LEU A 85 24.25 21.73 -2.98
C LEU A 85 23.69 20.62 -2.09
N GLU A 86 22.39 20.45 -2.05
CA GLU A 86 21.72 19.39 -1.31
C GLU A 86 21.60 18.12 -2.17
N ILE A 87 22.64 17.28 -2.11
CA ILE A 87 22.65 16.00 -2.83
C ILE A 87 21.81 14.98 -2.07
N ILE A 88 20.88 14.36 -2.77
CA ILE A 88 19.87 13.46 -2.17
C ILE A 88 20.15 11.96 -2.35
N ASP A 89 21.11 11.62 -3.23
CA ASP A 89 21.54 10.24 -3.45
C ASP A 89 22.98 10.13 -3.95
N GLN A 90 23.50 8.90 -3.98
CA GLN A 90 24.82 8.62 -4.52
C GLN A 90 24.86 8.97 -6.03
N PRO A 91 25.97 9.54 -6.50
CA PRO A 91 26.12 9.86 -7.91
C PRO A 91 26.26 8.59 -8.77
N THR A 92 25.73 8.67 -9.98
CA THR A 92 26.02 7.69 -11.01
C THR A 92 27.34 8.04 -11.67
N LEU A 93 28.28 7.09 -11.71
CA LEU A 93 29.62 7.27 -12.27
C LEU A 93 29.72 6.65 -13.65
N THR A 94 30.29 7.39 -14.61
CA THR A 94 30.61 6.92 -15.97
C THR A 94 32.07 7.24 -16.28
N VAL A 95 32.77 6.27 -16.86
CA VAL A 95 34.14 6.46 -17.35
C VAL A 95 34.06 6.91 -18.81
N ASP A 96 34.30 8.20 -19.07
CA ASP A 96 34.20 8.77 -20.40
C ASP A 96 35.46 8.49 -21.25
N LYS A 97 36.62 8.50 -20.59
CA LYS A 97 37.91 8.32 -21.25
C LYS A 97 38.87 7.63 -20.29
N PHE A 98 39.55 6.63 -20.82
CA PHE A 98 40.63 5.92 -20.14
C PHE A 98 41.76 5.68 -21.11
N ASP A 99 42.81 6.49 -21.05
CA ASP A 99 43.99 6.35 -21.88
C ASP A 99 45.30 6.61 -21.11
N LYS A 100 46.41 6.60 -21.80
CA LYS A 100 47.74 6.80 -21.20
C LYS A 100 48.03 8.21 -20.73
N GLU A 101 47.21 9.17 -21.10
CA GLU A 101 47.39 10.58 -20.74
C GLU A 101 46.54 10.99 -19.54
N GLN A 102 45.32 10.47 -19.49
CA GLN A 102 44.36 10.85 -18.48
C GLN A 102 43.20 9.84 -18.30
N VAL A 103 42.60 9.86 -17.14
CA VAL A 103 41.31 9.23 -16.87
C VAL A 103 40.27 10.35 -16.69
N VAL A 104 39.16 10.23 -17.38
CA VAL A 104 38.07 11.19 -17.32
C VAL A 104 36.80 10.47 -16.86
N LEU A 105 36.26 10.94 -15.76
CA LEU A 105 35.04 10.41 -15.17
C LEU A 105 33.95 11.48 -15.20
N THR A 106 32.73 11.07 -15.48
CA THR A 106 31.55 11.92 -15.28
C THR A 106 30.69 11.35 -14.17
N ALA A 107 30.43 12.16 -13.17
CA ALA A 107 29.55 11.84 -12.06
C ALA A 107 28.28 12.68 -12.15
N LYS A 108 27.11 12.05 -12.05
CA LYS A 108 25.81 12.70 -12.04
C LYS A 108 25.17 12.47 -10.68
N ALA A 109 24.97 13.54 -9.94
CA ALA A 109 24.39 13.50 -8.61
C ALA A 109 23.01 14.20 -8.59
N PRO A 110 21.96 13.52 -8.11
CA PRO A 110 20.64 14.14 -7.98
C PRO A 110 20.62 15.12 -6.82
N LEU A 111 20.03 16.29 -7.05
CA LEU A 111 19.87 17.37 -6.10
C LEU A 111 18.43 17.40 -5.56
N LEU A 112 18.26 17.97 -4.36
CA LEU A 112 16.94 18.34 -3.88
C LEU A 112 16.30 19.32 -4.86
N PRO A 113 15.12 19.01 -5.41
CA PRO A 113 14.51 19.83 -6.45
C PRO A 113 14.01 21.16 -5.88
N GLU A 114 14.19 22.22 -6.64
CA GLU A 114 13.64 23.52 -6.31
C GLU A 114 12.14 23.55 -6.63
N VAL A 115 11.32 23.88 -5.63
CA VAL A 115 9.88 24.01 -5.76
C VAL A 115 9.50 25.47 -5.93
N THR A 116 8.79 25.76 -7.01
CA THR A 116 8.14 27.05 -7.22
C THR A 116 6.68 26.92 -6.83
N LEU A 117 6.29 27.61 -5.74
CA LEU A 117 4.88 27.67 -5.33
C LEU A 117 4.12 28.62 -6.26
N GLY A 118 2.96 28.14 -6.75
CA GLY A 118 1.97 29.00 -7.41
C GLY A 118 1.09 29.72 -6.38
N GLU A 119 -0.12 30.08 -6.79
CA GLU A 119 -1.10 30.64 -5.86
C GLU A 119 -1.56 29.54 -4.87
N TYR A 120 -1.45 29.82 -3.58
CA TYR A 120 -1.85 28.93 -2.48
C TYR A 120 -2.72 29.63 -1.41
N LYS A 121 -3.02 30.93 -1.59
CA LYS A 121 -3.93 31.73 -0.76
C LYS A 121 -5.05 32.31 -1.64
N ASN A 122 -6.20 32.58 -1.02
CA ASN A 122 -7.38 33.14 -1.65
C ASN A 122 -7.95 32.31 -2.83
N LEU A 123 -7.67 31.00 -2.82
CA LEU A 123 -8.23 30.07 -3.79
C LEU A 123 -9.73 29.83 -3.49
N LYS A 124 -10.50 29.63 -4.55
CA LYS A 124 -11.87 29.14 -4.44
C LYS A 124 -11.88 27.67 -4.80
N ILE A 125 -12.25 26.85 -3.83
CA ILE A 125 -12.27 25.39 -3.96
C ILE A 125 -13.72 24.92 -3.96
N GLU A 126 -14.10 24.10 -4.93
CA GLU A 126 -15.43 23.50 -4.98
C GLU A 126 -15.64 22.58 -3.78
N LYS A 127 -16.70 22.85 -3.02
CA LYS A 127 -17.02 22.11 -1.81
C LYS A 127 -17.50 20.70 -2.14
N TYR A 128 -16.87 19.71 -1.53
CA TYR A 128 -17.44 18.37 -1.49
C TYR A 128 -18.50 18.29 -0.41
N THR A 129 -19.67 17.76 -0.78
CA THR A 129 -20.77 17.50 0.17
C THR A 129 -21.26 16.07 -0.03
N GLU A 130 -21.64 15.43 1.06
CA GLU A 130 -22.28 14.12 1.05
C GLU A 130 -23.41 14.15 2.06
N GLU A 131 -24.58 13.71 1.64
CA GLU A 131 -25.76 13.63 2.50
C GLU A 131 -25.94 12.20 3.02
N LEU A 132 -26.53 12.09 4.21
CA LEU A 132 -26.86 10.80 4.76
C LEU A 132 -28.04 10.18 3.99
N ASP A 133 -27.80 9.00 3.44
CA ASP A 133 -28.83 8.21 2.80
C ASP A 133 -29.55 7.36 3.86
N GLU A 134 -30.81 7.68 4.14
CA GLU A 134 -31.64 6.94 5.11
C GLU A 134 -31.78 5.45 4.73
N ALA A 135 -31.71 5.09 3.46
CA ALA A 135 -31.73 3.70 3.02
C ALA A 135 -30.53 2.89 3.58
N LYS A 136 -29.41 3.56 3.86
CA LYS A 136 -28.26 2.90 4.50
C LYS A 136 -28.54 2.55 5.96
N ILE A 137 -29.33 3.35 6.68
CA ILE A 137 -29.75 3.05 8.05
C ILE A 137 -30.67 1.81 8.06
N ASP A 138 -31.63 1.77 7.13
CA ASP A 138 -32.52 0.60 7.00
C ASP A 138 -31.74 -0.65 6.62
N LYS A 139 -30.70 -0.51 5.80
CA LYS A 139 -29.81 -1.63 5.46
C LYS A 139 -29.06 -2.14 6.68
N GLU A 140 -28.48 -1.27 7.51
CA GLU A 140 -27.78 -1.68 8.75
C GLU A 140 -28.74 -2.35 9.75
N LEU A 141 -29.96 -1.81 9.90
CA LEU A 141 -30.99 -2.44 10.72
C LEU A 141 -31.37 -3.84 10.20
N ASN A 142 -31.55 -3.98 8.89
CA ASN A 142 -31.82 -5.29 8.28
C ASN A 142 -30.64 -6.26 8.43
N GLN A 143 -29.40 -5.79 8.31
CA GLN A 143 -28.22 -6.63 8.61
C GLN A 143 -28.17 -7.05 10.08
N ALA A 144 -28.55 -6.17 11.01
CA ALA A 144 -28.66 -6.54 12.42
C ALA A 144 -29.76 -7.59 12.65
N ARG A 145 -30.91 -7.47 11.97
CA ARG A 145 -31.98 -8.49 11.96
C ARG A 145 -31.50 -9.84 11.45
N GLU A 146 -30.77 -9.81 10.33
CA GLU A 146 -30.18 -11.02 9.72
C GLU A 146 -29.26 -11.75 10.69
N ARG A 147 -28.42 -11.01 11.42
CA ARG A 147 -27.52 -11.56 12.45
C ARG A 147 -28.27 -12.14 13.65
N GLY A 148 -29.45 -11.58 13.97
CA GLY A 148 -30.34 -12.04 15.02
C GLY A 148 -31.38 -13.05 14.56
N ALA A 149 -31.32 -13.53 13.31
CA ALA A 149 -32.29 -14.48 12.76
C ALA A 149 -32.31 -15.77 13.58
N ARG A 150 -33.51 -16.29 13.84
CA ARG A 150 -33.72 -17.61 14.44
C ARG A 150 -34.08 -18.61 13.36
N PHE A 151 -33.54 -19.80 13.49
CA PHE A 151 -33.83 -20.91 12.57
C PHE A 151 -34.76 -21.86 13.30
N VAL A 152 -36.02 -21.92 12.84
CA VAL A 152 -37.05 -22.75 13.44
C VAL A 152 -37.31 -23.92 12.54
N GLU A 153 -37.23 -25.13 13.09
CA GLU A 153 -37.50 -26.36 12.32
C GLU A 153 -38.97 -26.38 11.89
N ALA A 154 -39.17 -26.53 10.60
CA ALA A 154 -40.51 -26.63 10.04
C ALA A 154 -41.15 -27.96 10.37
N GLY A 155 -42.45 -27.96 10.69
CA GLY A 155 -43.17 -29.16 10.99
C GLY A 155 -43.26 -30.11 9.78
N GLU A 156 -43.58 -31.40 10.07
CA GLU A 156 -43.78 -32.41 9.05
C GLU A 156 -44.82 -31.95 7.99
N GLY A 157 -44.48 -32.17 6.71
CA GLY A 157 -45.35 -31.80 5.58
C GLY A 157 -45.25 -30.37 5.12
N THR A 158 -44.41 -29.53 5.76
CA THR A 158 -44.09 -28.20 5.25
C THR A 158 -43.32 -28.27 3.95
N GLU A 159 -43.67 -27.41 2.99
CA GLU A 159 -42.98 -27.24 1.72
C GLU A 159 -41.86 -26.23 1.83
N ALA A 160 -40.68 -26.55 1.30
CA ALA A 160 -39.53 -25.67 1.23
C ALA A 160 -39.82 -24.44 0.38
N LYS A 161 -39.39 -23.22 0.87
CA LYS A 161 -39.58 -21.95 0.22
C LYS A 161 -38.23 -21.26 0.01
N LEU A 162 -38.21 -20.27 -0.85
CA LEU A 162 -37.04 -19.38 -0.97
C LEU A 162 -36.77 -18.68 0.38
N GLY A 163 -35.51 -18.65 0.79
CA GLY A 163 -35.05 -18.11 2.07
C GLY A 163 -35.02 -19.11 3.21
N ASP A 164 -35.57 -20.35 3.04
CA ASP A 164 -35.45 -21.43 4.02
C ASP A 164 -34.08 -22.10 3.93
N PHE A 165 -33.63 -22.68 5.05
CA PHE A 165 -32.45 -23.55 5.06
C PHE A 165 -32.90 -24.99 4.94
N ALA A 166 -32.53 -25.61 3.83
CA ALA A 166 -32.79 -27.05 3.57
C ALA A 166 -31.55 -27.88 3.93
N THR A 167 -31.72 -28.87 4.78
CA THR A 167 -30.71 -29.91 4.98
C THR A 167 -30.97 -31.04 4.01
N ILE A 168 -30.06 -31.26 3.08
CA ILE A 168 -30.20 -32.21 1.98
C ILE A 168 -29.07 -33.22 1.93
N ASP A 169 -29.40 -34.45 1.49
CA ASP A 169 -28.38 -35.31 0.90
C ASP A 169 -28.50 -35.20 -0.61
N PHE A 170 -27.39 -35.15 -1.29
CA PHE A 170 -27.40 -35.13 -2.75
C PHE A 170 -26.32 -36.03 -3.34
N THR A 171 -26.59 -36.59 -4.51
CA THR A 171 -25.63 -37.32 -5.32
C THR A 171 -25.82 -36.94 -6.77
N GLY A 172 -24.78 -36.38 -7.38
CA GLY A 172 -24.79 -35.93 -8.76
C GLY A 172 -24.23 -36.96 -9.74
N PHE A 173 -24.86 -37.04 -10.90
CA PHE A 173 -24.48 -37.92 -12.00
C PHE A 173 -24.31 -37.11 -13.29
N VAL A 174 -23.22 -37.36 -14.00
CA VAL A 174 -22.99 -36.88 -15.36
C VAL A 174 -22.81 -38.11 -16.24
N ASP A 175 -23.56 -38.22 -17.35
CA ASP A 175 -23.57 -39.39 -18.22
C ASP A 175 -23.84 -40.73 -17.47
N GLY A 176 -24.64 -40.67 -16.39
CA GLY A 176 -25.00 -41.81 -15.55
C GLY A 176 -23.91 -42.28 -14.57
N LYS A 177 -22.82 -41.52 -14.41
CA LYS A 177 -21.72 -41.82 -13.47
C LYS A 177 -21.62 -40.73 -12.41
N GLU A 178 -21.37 -41.15 -11.17
CA GLU A 178 -21.04 -40.20 -10.10
C GLU A 178 -19.72 -39.49 -10.42
N PHE A 179 -19.62 -38.21 -10.06
CA PHE A 179 -18.42 -37.42 -10.24
C PHE A 179 -17.89 -36.92 -8.89
N GLU A 180 -16.60 -36.64 -8.83
CA GLU A 180 -15.93 -36.13 -7.61
C GLU A 180 -16.47 -34.77 -7.21
N GLY A 181 -16.82 -34.59 -5.92
CA GLY A 181 -17.47 -33.38 -5.42
C GLY A 181 -18.98 -33.30 -5.65
N GLY A 182 -19.58 -34.26 -6.37
CA GLY A 182 -21.03 -34.31 -6.65
C GLY A 182 -21.88 -34.93 -5.53
N LYS A 183 -21.30 -35.35 -4.39
CA LYS A 183 -22.02 -35.99 -3.30
C LYS A 183 -21.77 -35.35 -1.96
N ALA A 184 -22.83 -35.10 -1.20
CA ALA A 184 -22.73 -34.71 0.22
C ALA A 184 -23.95 -35.27 0.98
N GLU A 185 -23.76 -35.47 2.28
CA GLU A 185 -24.81 -35.83 3.23
C GLU A 185 -24.95 -34.73 4.27
N ASP A 186 -26.17 -34.48 4.76
CA ASP A 186 -26.51 -33.45 5.74
C ASP A 186 -26.04 -32.04 5.35
N TYR A 187 -26.04 -31.75 4.06
CA TYR A 187 -25.61 -30.44 3.57
C TYR A 187 -26.69 -29.40 3.82
N ARG A 188 -26.33 -28.31 4.54
CA ARG A 188 -27.23 -27.20 4.85
C ARG A 188 -27.15 -26.15 3.76
N LEU A 189 -28.21 -25.92 3.03
CA LEU A 189 -28.32 -25.03 1.88
C LEU A 189 -29.40 -23.98 2.12
N GLU A 190 -29.08 -22.70 1.97
CA GLU A 190 -30.06 -21.62 1.93
C GLU A 190 -30.66 -21.53 0.52
N LEU A 191 -31.97 -21.74 0.40
CA LEU A 191 -32.66 -21.72 -0.88
C LEU A 191 -32.81 -20.29 -1.41
N GLY A 192 -32.26 -20.03 -2.58
CA GLY A 192 -32.18 -18.68 -3.18
C GLY A 192 -30.87 -17.95 -2.89
N SER A 193 -29.89 -18.64 -2.29
CA SER A 193 -28.55 -18.08 -2.08
C SER A 193 -27.70 -18.03 -3.35
N HIS A 194 -28.09 -18.76 -4.38
CA HIS A 194 -27.32 -18.99 -5.61
C HIS A 194 -25.91 -19.55 -5.35
N SER A 195 -25.75 -20.33 -4.28
CA SER A 195 -24.49 -20.96 -3.94
C SER A 195 -24.24 -22.25 -4.72
N PHE A 196 -25.31 -22.81 -5.32
CA PHE A 196 -25.26 -23.94 -6.24
C PHE A 196 -25.44 -23.47 -7.69
N ILE A 197 -25.22 -24.39 -8.63
CA ILE A 197 -25.43 -24.14 -10.07
C ILE A 197 -26.89 -23.76 -10.35
N ASP A 198 -27.06 -22.90 -11.36
CA ASP A 198 -28.38 -22.35 -11.72
C ASP A 198 -29.47 -23.41 -11.79
N THR A 199 -30.66 -23.07 -11.32
CA THR A 199 -31.86 -23.90 -11.23
C THR A 199 -31.82 -25.06 -10.21
N PHE A 200 -30.68 -25.28 -9.52
CA PHE A 200 -30.59 -26.35 -8.50
C PHE A 200 -31.50 -26.06 -7.30
N GLU A 201 -31.37 -24.87 -6.74
CA GLU A 201 -32.12 -24.44 -5.55
C GLU A 201 -33.61 -24.27 -5.87
N ASP A 202 -33.93 -23.73 -7.05
CA ASP A 202 -35.33 -23.55 -7.50
C ASP A 202 -36.13 -24.85 -7.57
N GLN A 203 -35.48 -25.94 -7.94
CA GLN A 203 -36.13 -27.26 -8.05
C GLN A 203 -36.35 -27.95 -6.69
N ILE A 204 -35.67 -27.49 -5.62
CA ILE A 204 -35.90 -27.93 -4.25
C ILE A 204 -37.09 -27.20 -3.63
N VAL A 205 -37.37 -25.99 -4.08
CA VAL A 205 -38.57 -25.25 -3.64
C VAL A 205 -39.84 -26.11 -3.93
N GLY A 206 -40.72 -26.17 -2.93
CA GLY A 206 -41.92 -27.01 -2.97
C GLY A 206 -41.73 -28.47 -2.63
N MET A 207 -40.51 -28.93 -2.29
CA MET A 207 -40.30 -30.28 -1.72
C MET A 207 -40.71 -30.31 -0.25
N LYS A 208 -41.13 -31.47 0.20
CA LYS A 208 -41.48 -31.74 1.62
C LYS A 208 -40.37 -32.53 2.30
N VAL A 209 -40.29 -32.37 3.62
CA VAL A 209 -39.36 -33.16 4.44
C VAL A 209 -39.61 -34.68 4.20
N GLY A 210 -38.53 -35.40 3.95
CA GLY A 210 -38.54 -36.83 3.60
C GLY A 210 -38.77 -37.13 2.10
N GLU A 211 -39.03 -36.13 1.27
CA GLU A 211 -39.19 -36.30 -0.18
C GLU A 211 -37.82 -36.49 -0.84
N THR A 212 -37.78 -37.35 -1.84
CA THR A 212 -36.65 -37.53 -2.75
C THR A 212 -37.06 -37.10 -4.15
N ARG A 213 -36.16 -36.35 -4.82
CA ARG A 213 -36.41 -35.84 -6.16
C ARG A 213 -35.13 -35.90 -6.99
N ASP A 214 -35.30 -36.23 -8.26
CA ASP A 214 -34.23 -36.10 -9.25
C ASP A 214 -34.34 -34.71 -9.90
N ILE A 215 -33.31 -33.88 -9.76
CA ILE A 215 -33.26 -32.56 -10.39
C ILE A 215 -32.25 -32.54 -11.52
N ASN A 216 -32.61 -31.82 -12.58
CA ASN A 216 -31.78 -31.70 -13.78
C ASN A 216 -31.22 -30.29 -13.87
N VAL A 217 -29.90 -30.20 -13.99
CA VAL A 217 -29.16 -28.94 -14.09
C VAL A 217 -28.14 -29.06 -15.21
N THR A 218 -27.64 -27.93 -15.68
CA THR A 218 -26.53 -27.87 -16.65
C THR A 218 -25.43 -27.07 -16.06
N PHE A 219 -24.21 -27.60 -16.04
CA PHE A 219 -23.04 -26.83 -15.60
C PHE A 219 -22.78 -25.67 -16.54
N PRO A 220 -22.40 -24.48 -16.03
CA PRO A 220 -22.04 -23.34 -16.85
C PRO A 220 -20.76 -23.61 -17.68
N GLU A 221 -20.59 -22.83 -18.78
CA GLU A 221 -19.43 -22.97 -19.68
C GLU A 221 -18.11 -22.58 -19.02
N ASP A 222 -18.15 -21.72 -18.01
CA ASP A 222 -17.00 -21.23 -17.25
C ASP A 222 -16.74 -21.99 -15.94
N TYR A 223 -17.38 -23.16 -15.77
CA TYR A 223 -17.21 -23.95 -14.56
C TYR A 223 -15.74 -24.38 -14.36
N PRO A 224 -15.20 -24.34 -13.12
CA PRO A 224 -13.78 -24.59 -12.87
C PRO A 224 -13.28 -25.97 -13.31
N ALA A 225 -14.12 -27.01 -13.19
CA ALA A 225 -13.77 -28.36 -13.61
C ALA A 225 -14.06 -28.56 -15.12
N GLU A 226 -13.00 -28.64 -15.93
CA GLU A 226 -13.06 -28.77 -17.40
C GLU A 226 -13.96 -29.90 -17.86
N GLU A 227 -13.95 -31.05 -17.14
CA GLU A 227 -14.70 -32.24 -17.46
C GLU A 227 -16.22 -32.12 -17.23
N LEU A 228 -16.66 -31.10 -16.49
CA LEU A 228 -18.05 -30.81 -16.17
C LEU A 228 -18.64 -29.65 -16.97
N LYS A 229 -17.84 -28.84 -17.63
CA LYS A 229 -18.29 -27.65 -18.39
C LYS A 229 -19.38 -27.97 -19.40
N ALA A 230 -20.45 -27.20 -19.37
CA ALA A 230 -21.60 -27.28 -20.26
C ALA A 230 -22.29 -28.64 -20.29
N LYS A 231 -22.00 -29.55 -19.33
CA LYS A 231 -22.63 -30.88 -19.30
C LYS A 231 -23.91 -30.89 -18.51
N PRO A 232 -24.93 -31.64 -18.97
CA PRO A 232 -26.11 -31.90 -18.19
C PRO A 232 -25.78 -32.87 -17.04
N ALA A 233 -26.30 -32.57 -15.87
CA ALA A 233 -26.17 -33.42 -14.69
C ALA A 233 -27.55 -33.70 -14.05
N VAL A 234 -27.67 -34.83 -13.44
CA VAL A 234 -28.84 -35.23 -12.65
C VAL A 234 -28.42 -35.40 -11.20
N PHE A 235 -29.05 -34.67 -10.31
CA PHE A 235 -28.82 -34.78 -8.87
C PHE A 235 -30.01 -35.50 -8.21
N LYS A 236 -29.72 -36.60 -7.52
CA LYS A 236 -30.68 -37.23 -6.62
C LYS A 236 -30.61 -36.53 -5.28
N ILE A 237 -31.70 -35.91 -4.89
CA ILE A 237 -31.79 -35.16 -3.63
C ILE A 237 -32.75 -35.83 -2.69
N ALA A 238 -32.36 -35.91 -1.42
CA ALA A 238 -33.27 -36.26 -0.32
C ALA A 238 -33.32 -35.05 0.65
N LEU A 239 -34.49 -34.47 0.83
CA LEU A 239 -34.72 -33.38 1.75
C LEU A 239 -34.99 -33.92 3.16
N LYS A 240 -34.02 -33.72 4.08
CA LYS A 240 -34.09 -34.24 5.45
C LYS A 240 -34.78 -33.29 6.41
N LYS A 241 -34.50 -31.99 6.30
CA LYS A 241 -34.94 -30.98 7.25
C LYS A 241 -35.14 -29.64 6.53
N ILE A 242 -36.12 -28.89 6.98
CA ILE A 242 -36.35 -27.51 6.59
C ILE A 242 -36.28 -26.66 7.85
N GLU A 243 -35.49 -25.59 7.86
CA GLU A 243 -35.47 -24.61 8.89
C GLU A 243 -35.90 -23.25 8.30
N ASN A 244 -36.99 -22.72 8.81
CA ASN A 244 -37.48 -21.40 8.43
C ASN A 244 -36.65 -20.34 9.12
N LYS A 245 -36.16 -19.39 8.36
CA LYS A 245 -35.43 -18.23 8.86
C LYS A 245 -36.44 -17.18 9.33
N GLU A 246 -36.58 -17.06 10.65
CA GLU A 246 -37.42 -16.04 11.25
C GLU A 246 -36.57 -14.83 11.63
N LEU A 247 -36.84 -13.70 10.97
CA LEU A 247 -36.21 -12.44 11.32
C LEU A 247 -36.97 -11.78 12.48
N PRO A 248 -36.26 -11.28 13.50
CA PRO A 248 -36.90 -10.55 14.61
C PRO A 248 -37.65 -9.32 14.07
N GLU A 249 -38.77 -8.99 14.68
CA GLU A 249 -39.48 -7.75 14.36
C GLU A 249 -38.66 -6.54 14.80
N LEU A 250 -38.72 -5.45 13.99
CA LEU A 250 -38.10 -4.17 14.35
C LEU A 250 -38.95 -3.47 15.43
N ASN A 251 -38.68 -3.76 16.69
CA ASN A 251 -39.36 -3.20 17.85
C ASN A 251 -38.33 -2.91 18.96
N ASP A 252 -38.79 -2.46 20.12
CA ASP A 252 -37.93 -2.10 21.24
C ASP A 252 -37.22 -3.34 21.84
N GLU A 253 -37.87 -4.51 21.84
CA GLU A 253 -37.25 -5.76 22.25
C GLU A 253 -36.05 -6.13 21.36
N PHE A 254 -36.19 -5.93 20.06
CA PHE A 254 -35.07 -6.11 19.11
C PHE A 254 -33.91 -5.16 19.45
N ALA A 255 -34.20 -3.85 19.66
CA ALA A 255 -33.17 -2.88 19.98
C ALA A 255 -32.41 -3.26 21.27
N SER A 256 -33.12 -3.66 22.32
CA SER A 256 -32.51 -4.10 23.58
C SER A 256 -31.67 -5.37 23.44
N ASN A 257 -32.00 -6.25 22.49
CA ASN A 257 -31.24 -7.50 22.25
C ASN A 257 -29.96 -7.31 21.45
N VAL A 258 -29.89 -6.29 20.56
CA VAL A 258 -28.78 -6.10 19.62
C VAL A 258 -27.92 -4.88 19.96
N SER A 259 -28.31 -4.05 20.92
CA SER A 259 -27.65 -2.81 21.30
C SER A 259 -27.77 -2.53 22.80
N GLU A 260 -27.20 -1.42 23.26
CA GLU A 260 -27.33 -0.92 24.63
C GLU A 260 -28.57 -0.01 24.83
N PHE A 261 -29.39 0.17 23.81
CA PHE A 261 -30.56 1.05 23.86
C PHE A 261 -31.83 0.29 24.21
N GLU A 262 -32.76 0.95 24.92
CA GLU A 262 -34.02 0.35 25.34
C GLU A 262 -35.11 0.45 24.28
N THR A 263 -34.99 1.41 23.34
CA THR A 263 -35.99 1.63 22.29
C THR A 263 -35.38 1.59 20.88
N LEU A 264 -36.19 1.20 19.89
CA LEU A 264 -35.78 1.19 18.47
C LEU A 264 -35.45 2.60 17.97
N GLU A 265 -36.15 3.60 18.45
CA GLU A 265 -35.92 5.01 18.11
C GLU A 265 -34.55 5.49 18.58
N GLU A 266 -34.12 5.15 19.78
CA GLU A 266 -32.80 5.47 20.31
C GLU A 266 -31.71 4.76 19.52
N TYR A 267 -31.89 3.48 19.20
CA TYR A 267 -30.94 2.72 18.37
C TYR A 267 -30.80 3.33 16.97
N LYS A 268 -31.92 3.70 16.32
CA LYS A 268 -31.89 4.38 15.03
C LYS A 268 -31.22 5.75 15.11
N ALA A 269 -31.46 6.49 16.18
CA ALA A 269 -30.83 7.80 16.38
C ALA A 269 -29.32 7.68 16.54
N ASP A 270 -28.85 6.66 17.24
CA ASP A 270 -27.43 6.37 17.41
C ASP A 270 -26.76 5.95 16.09
N LEU A 271 -27.38 5.02 15.36
CA LEU A 271 -26.92 4.65 14.01
C LEU A 271 -26.80 5.87 13.10
N ARG A 272 -27.84 6.73 13.08
CA ARG A 272 -27.85 7.97 12.29
C ARG A 272 -26.70 8.89 12.71
N LYS A 273 -26.50 9.07 14.01
CA LYS A 273 -25.43 9.89 14.57
C LYS A 273 -24.05 9.39 14.11
N HIS A 274 -23.76 8.10 14.28
CA HIS A 274 -22.47 7.52 13.89
C HIS A 274 -22.23 7.58 12.39
N MET A 275 -23.25 7.32 11.58
CA MET A 275 -23.15 7.44 10.12
C MET A 275 -22.92 8.89 9.71
N GLN A 276 -23.61 9.86 10.33
CA GLN A 276 -23.41 11.29 10.06
C GLN A 276 -22.01 11.75 10.48
N GLU A 277 -21.49 11.31 11.61
CA GLU A 277 -20.13 11.60 12.08
C GLU A 277 -19.09 11.05 11.07
N SER A 278 -19.32 9.84 10.57
CA SER A 278 -18.45 9.23 9.53
C SER A 278 -18.49 10.01 8.22
N ILE A 279 -19.68 10.45 7.79
CA ILE A 279 -19.84 11.30 6.59
C ILE A 279 -19.14 12.63 6.81
N ASN A 280 -19.36 13.29 7.93
CA ASN A 280 -18.73 14.59 8.24
C ASN A 280 -17.19 14.47 8.22
N ALA A 281 -16.63 13.42 8.80
CA ALA A 281 -15.19 13.18 8.78
C ALA A 281 -14.66 12.91 7.36
N ARG A 282 -15.44 12.24 6.51
CA ARG A 282 -15.09 12.01 5.10
C ARG A 282 -15.18 13.30 4.29
N VAL A 283 -16.25 14.07 4.45
CA VAL A 283 -16.47 15.37 3.81
C VAL A 283 -15.34 16.34 4.17
N GLN A 284 -14.94 16.38 5.44
CA GLN A 284 -13.84 17.21 5.90
C GLN A 284 -12.54 16.81 5.19
N ARG A 285 -12.15 15.54 5.25
CA ARG A 285 -10.93 15.03 4.61
C ARG A 285 -10.90 15.27 3.11
N GLU A 286 -12.05 15.10 2.44
CA GLU A 286 -12.13 15.32 1.00
C GLU A 286 -11.95 16.81 0.66
N ASN A 287 -12.53 17.71 1.44
CA ASN A 287 -12.34 19.15 1.26
C ASN A 287 -10.89 19.59 1.52
N GLU A 288 -10.26 19.03 2.56
CA GLU A 288 -8.82 19.23 2.85
C GLU A 288 -7.94 18.75 1.70
N ASN A 289 -8.22 17.55 1.17
CA ASN A 289 -7.52 16.99 0.01
C ASN A 289 -7.68 17.87 -1.24
N ARG A 290 -8.88 18.42 -1.48
CA ARG A 290 -9.13 19.33 -2.62
C ARG A 290 -8.30 20.59 -2.54
N ILE A 291 -8.15 21.17 -1.33
CA ILE A 291 -7.27 22.34 -1.13
C ILE A 291 -5.83 21.96 -1.45
N ILE A 292 -5.32 20.88 -0.86
CA ILE A 292 -3.95 20.42 -1.08
C ILE A 292 -3.70 20.14 -2.56
N ASN A 293 -4.59 19.40 -3.22
CA ASN A 293 -4.47 19.06 -4.63
C ASN A 293 -4.42 20.33 -5.50
N LYS A 294 -5.24 21.33 -5.19
CA LYS A 294 -5.25 22.59 -5.94
C LYS A 294 -3.94 23.33 -5.82
N ILE A 295 -3.34 23.35 -4.64
CA ILE A 295 -2.03 23.97 -4.40
C ILE A 295 -0.92 23.21 -5.13
N VAL A 296 -0.97 21.88 -5.10
CA VAL A 296 -0.02 20.99 -5.78
C VAL A 296 -0.12 21.13 -7.31
N GLU A 297 -1.34 21.29 -7.85
CA GLU A 297 -1.55 21.59 -9.27
C GLU A 297 -0.87 22.91 -9.67
N ASN A 298 -1.01 23.95 -8.85
CA ASN A 298 -0.46 25.28 -9.10
C ASN A 298 1.08 25.32 -8.92
N ALA A 299 1.66 24.36 -8.20
CA ALA A 299 3.10 24.30 -7.97
C ALA A 299 3.85 23.64 -9.14
N SER A 300 5.06 24.13 -9.40
CA SER A 300 5.99 23.55 -10.38
C SER A 300 7.21 22.99 -9.67
N VAL A 301 7.59 21.77 -10.00
CA VAL A 301 8.80 21.10 -9.50
C VAL A 301 9.24 20.04 -10.49
N GLU A 302 10.53 19.98 -10.78
CA GLU A 302 11.15 18.90 -11.57
C GLU A 302 11.65 17.83 -10.60
N ILE A 303 10.93 16.71 -10.55
CA ILE A 303 11.17 15.64 -9.56
C ILE A 303 12.23 14.68 -10.12
N PRO A 304 13.39 14.53 -9.46
CA PRO A 304 14.37 13.51 -9.81
C PRO A 304 13.78 12.09 -9.70
N GLU A 305 14.11 11.24 -10.66
CA GLU A 305 13.60 9.86 -10.72
C GLU A 305 13.88 9.09 -9.43
N VAL A 306 15.02 9.33 -8.79
CA VAL A 306 15.39 8.69 -7.52
C VAL A 306 14.36 8.91 -6.39
N LEU A 307 13.72 10.08 -6.34
CA LEU A 307 12.65 10.33 -5.36
C LEU A 307 11.38 9.56 -5.68
N ILE A 308 11.08 9.41 -6.97
CA ILE A 308 9.94 8.62 -7.46
C ILE A 308 10.17 7.14 -7.13
N GLU A 309 11.36 6.62 -7.43
CA GLU A 309 11.73 5.23 -7.15
C GLU A 309 11.68 4.90 -5.66
N ARG A 310 12.19 5.79 -4.80
CA ARG A 310 12.06 5.64 -3.33
C ARG A 310 10.60 5.60 -2.88
N GLN A 311 9.75 6.41 -3.47
CA GLN A 311 8.32 6.43 -3.15
C GLN A 311 7.62 5.15 -3.65
N LEU A 312 8.00 4.65 -4.83
CA LEU A 312 7.53 3.37 -5.36
C LEU A 312 7.93 2.22 -4.43
N ASP A 313 9.17 2.19 -3.96
CA ASP A 313 9.62 1.17 -3.01
C ASP A 313 8.79 1.18 -1.72
N MET A 314 8.41 2.36 -1.23
CA MET A 314 7.54 2.47 -0.07
C MET A 314 6.14 1.91 -0.38
N PHE A 315 5.55 2.25 -1.52
CA PHE A 315 4.23 1.75 -1.92
C PHE A 315 4.22 0.22 -2.10
N ILE A 316 5.26 -0.34 -2.70
CA ILE A 316 5.39 -1.79 -2.87
C ILE A 316 5.52 -2.50 -1.51
N ARG A 317 6.32 -1.97 -0.57
CA ARG A 317 6.42 -2.52 0.79
C ARG A 317 5.09 -2.46 1.54
N ASP A 318 4.37 -1.35 1.44
CA ASP A 318 3.05 -1.21 2.05
C ASP A 318 2.03 -2.18 1.44
N PHE A 319 2.13 -2.41 0.13
CA PHE A 319 1.30 -3.39 -0.57
C PHE A 319 1.62 -4.81 -0.12
N GLU A 320 2.90 -5.18 -0.05
CA GLU A 320 3.37 -6.47 0.46
C GLU A 320 2.90 -6.71 1.90
N MET A 321 2.99 -5.69 2.75
CA MET A 321 2.52 -5.76 4.14
C MET A 321 1.01 -6.04 4.20
N ARG A 322 0.20 -5.36 3.37
CA ARG A 322 -1.25 -5.59 3.29
C ARG A 322 -1.60 -7.00 2.82
N LEU A 323 -0.87 -7.52 1.82
CA LEU A 323 -1.02 -8.92 1.39
C LEU A 323 -0.67 -9.89 2.52
N GLY A 324 0.41 -9.61 3.26
CA GLY A 324 0.83 -10.40 4.42
C GLY A 324 -0.25 -10.52 5.50
N TYR A 325 -0.98 -9.45 5.79
CA TYR A 325 -2.13 -9.49 6.71
C TYR A 325 -3.28 -10.39 6.22
N GLN A 326 -3.38 -10.59 4.91
CA GLN A 326 -4.36 -11.50 4.29
C GLN A 326 -3.81 -12.92 4.10
N GLY A 327 -2.59 -13.20 4.58
CA GLY A 327 -1.92 -14.49 4.44
C GLY A 327 -1.38 -14.76 3.03
N LEU A 328 -1.31 -13.75 2.16
CA LEU A 328 -0.79 -13.85 0.80
C LEU A 328 0.65 -13.31 0.72
N LYS A 329 1.44 -13.90 -0.18
CA LYS A 329 2.76 -13.39 -0.54
C LYS A 329 2.70 -12.62 -1.86
N LEU A 330 3.62 -11.70 -2.06
CA LEU A 330 3.71 -10.91 -3.28
C LEU A 330 3.91 -11.80 -4.52
N ASP A 331 4.71 -12.86 -4.43
CA ASP A 331 4.92 -13.82 -5.52
C ASP A 331 3.64 -14.59 -5.89
N ASP A 332 2.78 -14.87 -4.93
CA ASP A 332 1.51 -15.54 -5.18
C ASP A 332 0.52 -14.56 -5.84
N TYR A 333 0.51 -13.31 -5.39
CA TYR A 333 -0.26 -12.25 -6.04
C TYR A 333 0.10 -12.10 -7.52
N TYR A 334 1.39 -12.09 -7.88
CA TYR A 334 1.80 -12.00 -9.30
C TYR A 334 1.24 -13.13 -10.14
N LYS A 335 1.17 -14.34 -9.62
CA LYS A 335 0.60 -15.51 -10.32
C LYS A 335 -0.91 -15.38 -10.48
N TYR A 336 -1.64 -15.01 -9.40
CA TYR A 336 -3.10 -14.89 -9.44
C TYR A 336 -3.57 -13.72 -10.29
N ALA A 337 -2.90 -12.57 -10.20
CA ALA A 337 -3.24 -11.38 -10.97
C ALA A 337 -2.66 -11.37 -12.39
N ASN A 338 -1.88 -12.40 -12.76
CA ASN A 338 -1.15 -12.48 -14.04
C ASN A 338 -0.38 -11.18 -14.36
N THR A 339 0.38 -10.69 -13.38
CA THR A 339 1.14 -9.43 -13.45
C THR A 339 2.60 -9.63 -13.05
N THR A 340 3.41 -8.59 -13.18
CA THR A 340 4.83 -8.60 -12.81
C THR A 340 5.15 -7.46 -11.85
N MET A 341 6.31 -7.52 -11.16
CA MET A 341 6.81 -6.43 -10.34
C MET A 341 6.89 -5.13 -11.14
N GLU A 342 7.39 -5.19 -12.35
CA GLU A 342 7.54 -4.03 -13.23
C GLU A 342 6.18 -3.39 -13.56
N ALA A 343 5.21 -4.20 -14.01
CA ALA A 343 3.86 -3.73 -14.30
C ALA A 343 3.17 -3.15 -13.06
N LEU A 344 3.41 -3.72 -11.88
CA LEU A 344 2.92 -3.20 -10.63
C LEU A 344 3.55 -1.83 -10.31
N ARG A 345 4.87 -1.69 -10.44
CA ARG A 345 5.58 -0.41 -10.26
C ARG A 345 5.06 0.65 -11.22
N ASP A 346 4.90 0.31 -12.49
CA ASP A 346 4.37 1.23 -13.51
C ASP A 346 2.96 1.70 -13.17
N SER A 347 2.11 0.83 -12.62
CA SER A 347 0.76 1.20 -12.20
C SER A 347 0.75 2.20 -11.02
N TYR A 348 1.75 2.14 -10.12
CA TYR A 348 1.91 3.06 -9.00
C TYR A 348 2.70 4.33 -9.35
N LYS A 349 3.40 4.38 -10.47
CA LYS A 349 4.29 5.50 -10.83
C LYS A 349 3.60 6.87 -10.83
N PRO A 350 2.39 7.05 -11.41
CA PRO A 350 1.70 8.32 -11.36
C PRO A 350 1.34 8.75 -9.93
N GLN A 351 0.93 7.80 -9.10
CA GLN A 351 0.61 8.05 -7.69
C GLN A 351 1.87 8.41 -6.89
N ALA A 352 3.01 7.76 -7.15
CA ALA A 352 4.28 8.06 -6.53
C ALA A 352 4.78 9.47 -6.90
N GLN A 353 4.70 9.84 -8.17
CA GLN A 353 5.01 11.19 -8.65
C GLN A 353 4.16 12.25 -7.93
N ASN A 354 2.85 12.03 -7.85
CA ASN A 354 1.96 12.96 -7.16
C ASN A 354 2.25 13.04 -5.66
N ALA A 355 2.53 11.92 -4.99
CA ALA A 355 2.87 11.89 -3.57
C ALA A 355 4.18 12.66 -3.29
N VAL A 356 5.22 12.47 -4.10
CA VAL A 356 6.48 13.22 -3.99
C VAL A 356 6.24 14.71 -4.25
N LYS A 357 5.50 15.07 -5.32
CA LYS A 357 5.14 16.47 -5.63
C LYS A 357 4.42 17.13 -4.46
N THR A 358 3.43 16.43 -3.89
CA THR A 358 2.66 16.92 -2.74
C THR A 358 3.57 17.19 -1.55
N ARG A 359 4.40 16.21 -1.18
CA ARG A 359 5.34 16.34 -0.06
C ARG A 359 6.27 17.54 -0.23
N LEU A 360 6.95 17.66 -1.38
CA LEU A 360 7.88 18.76 -1.67
C LEU A 360 7.18 20.12 -1.68
N THR A 361 5.97 20.20 -2.23
CA THR A 361 5.17 21.42 -2.27
C THR A 361 4.79 21.88 -0.85
N LEU A 362 4.34 20.96 -0.01
CA LEU A 362 3.98 21.27 1.37
C LEU A 362 5.21 21.62 2.22
N GLU A 363 6.34 20.93 2.05
CA GLU A 363 7.61 21.26 2.70
C GLU A 363 8.06 22.69 2.34
N LYS A 364 7.98 23.08 1.06
CA LYS A 364 8.29 24.45 0.62
C LYS A 364 7.34 25.48 1.20
N LEU A 365 6.05 25.17 1.24
CA LEU A 365 5.02 26.05 1.82
C LEU A 365 5.26 26.25 3.33
N MET A 366 5.55 25.18 4.06
CA MET A 366 5.86 25.23 5.48
C MET A 366 7.08 26.12 5.76
N ALA A 367 8.15 25.94 4.97
CA ALA A 367 9.36 26.76 5.10
C ALA A 367 9.08 28.23 4.80
N GLN A 368 8.27 28.53 3.76
CA GLN A 368 7.94 29.90 3.36
C GLN A 368 7.05 30.61 4.38
N GLU A 369 6.08 29.93 4.97
CA GLU A 369 5.14 30.52 5.96
C GLU A 369 5.62 30.37 7.41
N GLY A 370 6.76 29.71 7.65
CA GLY A 370 7.30 29.48 8.99
C GLY A 370 6.43 28.57 9.85
N ILE A 371 5.75 27.60 9.23
CA ILE A 371 4.90 26.65 9.95
C ILE A 371 5.78 25.58 10.59
N ILE A 372 5.86 25.60 11.91
CA ILE A 372 6.66 24.67 12.70
C ILE A 372 5.86 24.12 13.88
N VAL A 373 6.26 22.99 14.39
CA VAL A 373 5.79 22.45 15.66
C VAL A 373 6.77 22.82 16.75
N THR A 374 6.32 23.64 17.70
CA THR A 374 7.15 24.04 18.85
C THR A 374 7.18 22.94 19.91
N ASP A 375 8.14 23.00 20.84
CA ASP A 375 8.18 22.07 21.97
C ASP A 375 6.94 22.21 22.88
N GLU A 376 6.38 23.41 22.98
CA GLU A 376 5.15 23.68 23.73
C GLU A 376 3.95 22.97 23.08
N ASP A 377 3.80 23.07 21.77
CA ASP A 377 2.77 22.34 21.00
C ASP A 377 2.87 20.83 21.25
N LEU A 378 4.09 20.31 21.17
CA LEU A 378 4.34 18.87 21.35
C LEU A 378 3.98 18.42 22.76
N VAL A 379 4.36 19.18 23.79
CA VAL A 379 4.02 18.86 25.18
C VAL A 379 2.51 18.89 25.37
N ALA A 380 1.81 19.88 24.81
CA ALA A 380 0.34 19.97 24.89
C ALA A 380 -0.33 18.75 24.21
N ARG A 381 0.13 18.33 23.03
CA ARG A 381 -0.39 17.13 22.34
C ARG A 381 -0.15 15.87 23.16
N LEU A 382 1.06 15.67 23.67
CA LEU A 382 1.40 14.52 24.49
C LEU A 382 0.60 14.48 25.80
N ALA A 383 0.28 15.64 26.40
CA ALA A 383 -0.59 15.70 27.58
C ALA A 383 -2.04 15.28 27.26
N SER A 384 -2.59 15.78 26.15
CA SER A 384 -3.91 15.40 25.67
C SER A 384 -4.00 13.89 25.35
N ASP A 385 -2.98 13.34 24.71
CA ASP A 385 -2.94 11.92 24.40
C ASP A 385 -2.79 11.06 25.67
N ALA A 386 -1.98 11.50 26.64
CA ALA A 386 -1.86 10.83 27.94
C ALA A 386 -3.21 10.75 28.68
N GLU A 387 -4.02 11.82 28.65
CA GLU A 387 -5.37 11.83 29.22
C GLU A 387 -6.28 10.79 28.55
N LYS A 388 -6.28 10.69 27.21
CA LYS A 388 -7.05 9.67 26.47
C LYS A 388 -6.70 8.24 26.91
N TYR A 389 -5.43 8.00 27.20
CA TYR A 389 -4.94 6.70 27.68
C TYR A 389 -5.00 6.54 29.21
N LYS A 390 -5.57 7.52 29.95
CA LYS A 390 -5.67 7.53 31.42
C LYS A 390 -4.31 7.33 32.10
N LYS A 391 -3.24 7.95 31.56
CA LYS A 391 -1.87 7.90 32.06
C LYS A 391 -1.38 9.29 32.47
N SER A 392 -0.38 9.35 33.35
CA SER A 392 0.37 10.59 33.54
C SER A 392 1.20 10.94 32.30
N LEU A 393 1.47 12.22 32.07
CA LEU A 393 2.33 12.65 30.95
C LEU A 393 3.72 12.00 31.00
N GLU A 394 4.29 11.85 32.21
CA GLU A 394 5.60 11.22 32.39
C GLU A 394 5.60 9.74 32.02
N ASP A 395 4.56 9.01 32.41
CA ASP A 395 4.46 7.59 32.09
C ASP A 395 4.11 7.37 30.62
N TYR A 396 3.31 8.27 30.03
CA TYR A 396 3.03 8.23 28.59
C TYR A 396 4.29 8.47 27.77
N LYS A 397 5.10 9.48 28.12
CA LYS A 397 6.39 9.75 27.46
C LYS A 397 7.34 8.55 27.48
N LYS A 398 7.36 7.74 28.55
CA LYS A 398 8.20 6.53 28.64
C LYS A 398 7.76 5.43 27.64
N THR A 399 6.50 5.45 27.20
CA THR A 399 5.96 4.46 26.23
C THR A 399 6.20 4.86 24.78
N ILE A 400 6.66 6.09 24.52
CA ILE A 400 6.90 6.64 23.18
C ILE A 400 8.38 6.48 22.84
N ASN A 401 8.68 5.84 21.72
CA ASN A 401 10.02 5.83 21.15
C ASN A 401 10.21 7.00 20.17
N ASP A 402 11.45 7.25 19.75
CA ASP A 402 11.80 8.34 18.83
C ASP A 402 11.02 8.30 17.52
N ARG A 403 10.76 7.11 16.99
CA ARG A 403 9.97 6.92 15.76
C ARG A 403 8.53 7.36 15.95
N HIS A 404 7.92 7.00 17.07
CA HIS A 404 6.55 7.43 17.38
C HIS A 404 6.49 8.93 17.64
N LEU A 405 7.50 9.50 18.31
CA LEU A 405 7.59 10.94 18.52
C LEU A 405 7.70 11.71 17.19
N ALA A 406 8.51 11.21 16.26
CA ALA A 406 8.62 11.79 14.92
C ALA A 406 7.28 11.71 14.15
N TYR A 407 6.54 10.61 14.29
CA TYR A 407 5.20 10.46 13.71
C TYR A 407 4.25 11.52 14.27
N ILE A 408 4.18 11.68 15.62
CA ILE A 408 3.32 12.69 16.27
C ILE A 408 3.68 14.11 15.79
N LYS A 409 4.97 14.44 15.70
CA LYS A 409 5.41 15.75 15.21
C LYS A 409 4.97 16.01 13.77
N ASN A 410 5.08 14.99 12.91
CA ASN A 410 4.66 15.10 11.51
C ASN A 410 3.14 15.26 11.38
N ASP A 411 2.37 14.51 12.15
CA ASP A 411 0.91 14.61 12.23
C ASP A 411 0.48 16.03 12.64
N MET A 412 1.06 16.56 13.72
CA MET A 412 0.81 17.94 14.17
C MET A 412 1.22 19.00 13.14
N LEU A 413 2.30 18.76 12.40
CA LEU A 413 2.75 19.66 11.36
C LEU A 413 1.75 19.70 10.21
N MET A 414 1.22 18.55 9.81
CA MET A 414 0.17 18.46 8.80
C MET A 414 -1.13 19.11 9.26
N ASP A 415 -1.54 18.92 10.52
CA ASP A 415 -2.70 19.62 11.08
C ASP A 415 -2.54 21.15 10.98
N LYS A 416 -1.36 21.69 11.33
CA LYS A 416 -1.07 23.14 11.22
C LYS A 416 -1.11 23.63 9.77
N VAL A 417 -0.61 22.84 8.83
CA VAL A 417 -0.67 23.17 7.39
C VAL A 417 -2.13 23.20 6.92
N ILE A 418 -2.93 22.20 7.25
CA ILE A 418 -4.34 22.12 6.89
C ILE A 418 -5.11 23.31 7.48
N ASP A 419 -4.88 23.63 8.75
CA ASP A 419 -5.46 24.79 9.42
C ASP A 419 -5.10 26.11 8.73
N PHE A 420 -3.83 26.27 8.37
CA PHE A 420 -3.35 27.43 7.63
C PHE A 420 -4.05 27.55 6.27
N LEU A 421 -4.09 26.45 5.52
CA LEU A 421 -4.69 26.41 4.19
C LEU A 421 -6.21 26.66 4.22
N THR A 422 -6.90 26.08 5.19
CA THR A 422 -8.35 26.26 5.36
C THR A 422 -8.70 27.71 5.74
N LYS A 423 -7.87 28.36 6.58
CA LYS A 423 -8.08 29.76 6.98
C LYS A 423 -7.81 30.77 5.85
N ASN A 424 -6.92 30.42 4.91
CA ASN A 424 -6.52 31.32 3.82
C ASN A 424 -7.21 31.05 2.49
N ASN A 425 -8.10 30.05 2.40
CA ASN A 425 -8.81 29.69 1.19
C ASN A 425 -10.33 29.58 1.46
N THR A 426 -11.13 29.64 0.40
CA THR A 426 -12.60 29.55 0.49
C THR A 426 -13.05 28.22 -0.13
N ILE A 427 -13.76 27.41 0.66
CA ILE A 427 -14.44 26.20 0.17
C ILE A 427 -15.91 26.58 -0.04
N ALA A 428 -16.37 26.67 -1.28
CA ALA A 428 -17.69 27.17 -1.64
C ALA A 428 -18.38 26.27 -2.69
#